data_3612d02ac7578eb4a789cd1cda56558f
#
_entry.id   3612d02ac7578eb4a789cd1cda56558f
#
_cell.length_a   1.000
_cell.length_b   1.000
_cell.length_c   1.000
_cell.angle_alpha   90.00
_cell.angle_beta   90.00
_cell.angle_gamma   90.00
#
_symmetry.space_group_name_H-M   'P 1'
#
loop_
_entity.id
_entity.type
_entity.pdbx_description
1 polymer ?
#
loop_
_entity_poly.entity_id
_entity_poly.type
_entity_poly.pdbx_seq_one_letter_code
_entity_poly.pdbx_strand_id
1 'polypeptide(L)'
;RQRQMCIRDSDQDEAVEVADEIIITNHGHIEQMGTPMEIYKSPDTPFVAQFIGRSSIVEHYERLLGFDPVEGATHAVIRPEFVRMSRSEPPQHMSAAERGIVKEVIFRGNHLDVVVDVGGIPIVTERSLEKDPVEIGEQVYVLIYRLYIFDENQTYLVENKEMQEGEVFYI
;
A
#
# COMPACT_ATOMS: atom_id res chain seq x y z
N ARG A 1 -8.18 -34.06 4.02
CA ARG A 1 -7.71 -33.69 5.38
C ARG A 1 -7.39 -32.20 5.34
N GLN A 2 -8.31 -31.37 5.83
CA GLN A 2 -8.03 -29.96 6.08
C GLN A 2 -6.98 -29.89 7.20
N ARG A 3 -5.84 -29.26 6.92
CA ARG A 3 -4.87 -28.89 7.95
C ARG A 3 -5.20 -27.46 8.38
N GLN A 4 -5.79 -27.34 9.54
CA GLN A 4 -5.91 -26.04 10.20
C GLN A 4 -4.54 -25.72 10.82
N MET A 5 -3.85 -24.73 10.29
CA MET A 5 -2.58 -24.23 10.82
C MET A 5 -2.87 -22.92 11.56
N CYS A 6 -2.57 -22.88 12.86
CA CYS A 6 -2.66 -21.66 13.64
C CYS A 6 -1.29 -21.00 13.62
N ILE A 7 -1.18 -19.87 12.94
CA ILE A 7 0.08 -19.16 12.74
C ILE A 7 0.12 -17.94 13.64
N ARG A 8 1.23 -17.78 14.37
CA ARG A 8 1.53 -16.60 15.17
C ARG A 8 2.68 -15.83 14.51
N ASP A 9 2.42 -14.58 14.21
CA ASP A 9 3.35 -13.48 13.80
C ASP A 9 4.59 -13.76 12.92
N SER A 10 5.20 -14.92 12.95
CA SER A 10 6.46 -15.20 12.23
C SER A 10 6.32 -15.90 10.88
N ASP A 11 5.13 -16.41 10.56
CA ASP A 11 4.90 -17.28 9.40
C ASP A 11 3.72 -16.81 8.52
N GLN A 12 3.40 -15.50 8.53
CA GLN A 12 2.27 -14.93 7.78
C GLN A 12 2.44 -15.12 6.27
N ASP A 13 3.64 -14.87 5.75
CA ASP A 13 3.95 -15.02 4.33
C ASP A 13 3.77 -16.47 3.87
N GLU A 14 4.22 -17.43 4.71
CA GLU A 14 4.09 -18.86 4.42
C GLU A 14 2.62 -19.31 4.42
N ALA A 15 1.77 -18.77 5.30
CA ALA A 15 0.34 -19.07 5.31
C ALA A 15 -0.38 -18.56 4.06
N VAL A 16 -0.06 -17.35 3.63
CA VAL A 16 -0.62 -16.74 2.42
C VAL A 16 -0.23 -17.52 1.16
N GLU A 17 0.97 -18.12 1.13
CA GLU A 17 1.45 -18.90 -0.01
C GLU A 17 0.81 -20.29 -0.13
N VAL A 18 0.46 -20.97 0.97
CA VAL A 18 0.07 -22.37 0.98
C VAL A 18 -1.39 -22.65 1.32
N ALA A 19 -2.13 -21.67 1.83
CA ALA A 19 -3.51 -21.87 2.25
C ALA A 19 -4.51 -21.67 1.10
N ASP A 20 -5.51 -22.55 1.01
CA ASP A 20 -6.66 -22.35 0.13
C ASP A 20 -7.59 -21.26 0.67
N GLU A 21 -7.77 -21.21 1.98
CA GLU A 21 -8.55 -20.21 2.71
C GLU A 21 -7.81 -19.80 3.99
N ILE A 22 -7.93 -18.54 4.36
CA ILE A 22 -7.42 -18.00 5.62
C ILE A 22 -8.53 -17.32 6.42
N ILE A 23 -8.40 -17.35 7.73
CA ILE A 23 -9.27 -16.65 8.66
C ILE A 23 -8.39 -15.69 9.45
N ILE A 24 -8.65 -14.41 9.32
CA ILE A 24 -7.96 -13.36 10.09
C ILE A 24 -8.80 -13.06 11.33
N THR A 25 -8.16 -13.16 12.48
CA THR A 25 -8.81 -12.89 13.76
C THR A 25 -8.06 -11.79 14.52
N ASN A 26 -8.81 -10.96 15.24
CA ASN A 26 -8.29 -9.90 16.07
C ASN A 26 -9.06 -9.88 17.40
N HIS A 27 -8.35 -9.91 18.53
CA HIS A 27 -8.93 -9.93 19.88
C HIS A 27 -10.05 -10.98 20.05
N GLY A 28 -9.95 -12.15 19.40
CA GLY A 28 -10.93 -13.23 19.50
C GLY A 28 -12.15 -13.10 18.58
N HIS A 29 -12.22 -12.07 17.76
CA HIS A 29 -13.24 -11.88 16.73
C HIS A 29 -12.68 -12.20 15.34
N ILE A 30 -13.52 -12.74 14.47
CA ILE A 30 -13.18 -12.93 13.06
C ILE A 30 -13.31 -11.56 12.37
N GLU A 31 -12.22 -11.08 11.80
CA GLU A 31 -12.19 -9.84 11.01
C GLU A 31 -12.59 -10.11 9.55
N GLN A 32 -12.02 -11.17 8.97
CA GLN A 32 -12.31 -11.57 7.59
C GLN A 32 -11.93 -13.03 7.34
N MET A 33 -12.63 -13.67 6.40
CA MET A 33 -12.36 -15.03 5.96
C MET A 33 -12.50 -15.09 4.42
N GLY A 34 -11.61 -15.82 3.76
CA GLY A 34 -11.62 -16.03 2.31
C GLY A 34 -10.29 -16.54 1.79
N THR A 35 -10.15 -16.59 0.48
CA THR A 35 -8.85 -16.90 -0.13
C THR A 35 -7.85 -15.78 0.12
N PRO A 36 -6.54 -16.07 0.22
CA PRO A 36 -5.51 -15.04 0.39
C PRO A 36 -5.63 -13.89 -0.63
N MET A 37 -5.89 -14.21 -1.89
CA MET A 37 -6.02 -13.24 -2.96
C MET A 37 -7.24 -12.31 -2.79
N GLU A 38 -8.38 -12.87 -2.39
CA GLU A 38 -9.59 -12.08 -2.13
C GLU A 38 -9.37 -11.09 -0.98
N ILE A 39 -8.84 -11.58 0.14
CA ILE A 39 -8.57 -10.73 1.31
C ILE A 39 -7.54 -9.64 0.98
N TYR A 40 -6.50 -9.97 0.20
CA TYR A 40 -5.50 -8.99 -0.23
C TYR A 40 -6.10 -7.88 -1.10
N LYS A 41 -6.98 -8.25 -2.05
CA LYS A 41 -7.61 -7.32 -3.00
C LYS A 41 -8.79 -6.55 -2.44
N SER A 42 -9.45 -7.10 -1.44
CA SER A 42 -10.65 -6.51 -0.82
C SER A 42 -10.60 -6.68 0.70
N PRO A 43 -9.67 -6.01 1.39
CA PRO A 43 -9.62 -6.05 2.84
C PRO A 43 -10.83 -5.32 3.43
N ASP A 44 -11.50 -5.93 4.42
CA ASP A 44 -12.68 -5.35 5.05
C ASP A 44 -12.33 -4.23 6.05
N THR A 45 -11.12 -4.28 6.63
CA THR A 45 -10.66 -3.30 7.61
C THR A 45 -9.21 -2.89 7.37
N PRO A 46 -8.77 -1.71 7.88
CA PRO A 46 -7.36 -1.31 7.85
C PRO A 46 -6.45 -2.33 8.54
N PHE A 47 -6.95 -2.98 9.61
CA PHE A 47 -6.24 -4.06 10.30
C PHE A 47 -5.96 -5.24 9.36
N VAL A 48 -6.98 -5.72 8.65
CA VAL A 48 -6.83 -6.81 7.67
C VAL A 48 -5.86 -6.41 6.57
N ALA A 49 -5.98 -5.19 6.04
CA ALA A 49 -5.09 -4.70 4.99
C ALA A 49 -3.62 -4.70 5.42
N GLN A 50 -3.35 -4.29 6.67
CA GLN A 50 -2.00 -4.26 7.23
C GLN A 50 -1.50 -5.67 7.59
N PHE A 51 -2.41 -6.55 8.02
CA PHE A 51 -2.08 -7.92 8.40
C PHE A 51 -1.65 -8.76 7.20
N ILE A 52 -2.38 -8.69 6.07
CA ILE A 52 -2.13 -9.57 4.92
C ILE A 52 -0.98 -9.09 4.00
N GLY A 53 -0.47 -7.91 4.22
CA GLY A 53 0.62 -7.39 3.41
C GLY A 53 1.06 -6.01 3.86
N ARG A 54 2.26 -5.63 3.43
CA ARG A 54 2.79 -4.31 3.75
C ARG A 54 1.92 -3.21 3.18
N SER A 55 1.73 -2.17 3.96
CA SER A 55 0.92 -1.03 3.57
C SER A 55 1.24 0.20 4.43
N SER A 56 0.96 1.38 3.89
CA SER A 56 0.95 2.62 4.64
C SER A 56 -0.48 2.94 5.05
N ILE A 57 -0.72 3.12 6.36
CA ILE A 57 -2.01 3.60 6.86
C ILE A 57 -1.95 5.13 6.96
N VAL A 58 -2.94 5.80 6.38
CA VAL A 58 -3.01 7.26 6.28
C VAL A 58 -4.34 7.75 6.81
N GLU A 59 -4.30 8.57 7.86
CA GLU A 59 -5.51 9.17 8.46
C GLU A 59 -6.04 10.36 7.64
N HIS A 60 -5.13 11.13 7.02
CA HIS A 60 -5.45 12.36 6.27
C HIS A 60 -5.03 12.23 4.80
N TYR A 61 -5.59 11.23 4.12
CA TYR A 61 -5.25 10.92 2.73
C TYR A 61 -5.72 12.01 1.74
N GLU A 62 -6.70 12.84 2.12
CA GLU A 62 -7.17 13.99 1.34
C GLU A 62 -6.10 15.09 1.18
N ARG A 63 -4.99 14.98 1.92
CA ARG A 63 -3.80 15.83 1.75
C ARG A 63 -2.90 15.35 0.63
N LEU A 64 -3.09 14.11 0.16
CA LEU A 64 -2.38 13.56 -0.98
C LEU A 64 -3.01 14.05 -2.28
N LEU A 65 -2.18 14.42 -3.23
CA LEU A 65 -2.61 14.96 -4.50
C LEU A 65 -3.45 13.95 -5.29
N GLY A 66 -4.61 14.40 -5.77
CA GLY A 66 -5.49 13.61 -6.62
C GLY A 66 -6.52 12.75 -5.89
N PHE A 67 -6.66 12.90 -4.56
CA PHE A 67 -7.67 12.19 -3.77
C PHE A 67 -8.59 13.16 -3.06
N ASP A 68 -9.90 13.03 -3.32
CA ASP A 68 -10.92 13.83 -2.64
C ASP A 68 -11.35 13.15 -1.33
N PRO A 69 -11.74 13.94 -0.32
CA PRO A 69 -12.29 13.38 0.90
C PRO A 69 -13.60 12.64 0.62
N VAL A 70 -13.76 11.46 1.22
CA VAL A 70 -14.99 10.66 1.19
C VAL A 70 -15.68 10.81 2.54
N GLU A 71 -16.98 11.12 2.52
CA GLU A 71 -17.78 11.26 3.74
C GLU A 71 -17.82 9.93 4.51
N GLY A 72 -17.55 9.98 5.82
CA GLY A 72 -17.49 8.79 6.68
C GLY A 72 -16.18 8.02 6.60
N ALA A 73 -15.24 8.42 5.76
CA ALA A 73 -13.92 7.78 5.69
C ALA A 73 -13.14 7.97 7.00
N THR A 74 -12.59 6.88 7.51
CA THR A 74 -11.80 6.87 8.74
C THR A 74 -10.30 6.80 8.46
N HIS A 75 -9.91 6.01 7.47
CA HIS A 75 -8.51 5.76 7.11
C HIS A 75 -8.39 5.46 5.61
N ALA A 76 -7.20 5.69 5.08
CA ALA A 76 -6.79 5.12 3.80
C ALA A 76 -5.62 4.17 3.99
N VAL A 77 -5.49 3.21 3.08
CA VAL A 77 -4.38 2.26 3.02
C VAL A 77 -3.77 2.28 1.63
N ILE A 78 -2.46 2.46 1.58
CA ILE A 78 -1.69 2.49 0.34
C ILE A 78 -0.78 1.27 0.31
N ARG A 79 -0.91 0.45 -0.72
CA ARG A 79 -0.02 -0.69 -0.98
C ARG A 79 1.27 -0.19 -1.65
N PRO A 80 2.43 -0.79 -1.39
CA PRO A 80 3.68 -0.40 -2.05
C PRO A 80 3.62 -0.46 -3.57
N GLU A 81 2.89 -1.44 -4.14
CA GLU A 81 2.67 -1.58 -5.57
C GLU A 81 1.78 -0.50 -6.19
N PHE A 82 1.08 0.29 -5.38
CA PHE A 82 0.29 1.45 -5.81
C PHE A 82 1.10 2.73 -5.88
N VAL A 83 2.39 2.64 -5.61
CA VAL A 83 3.29 3.79 -5.49
C VAL A 83 4.45 3.66 -6.45
N ARG A 84 4.73 4.71 -7.17
CA ARG A 84 5.95 4.85 -7.97
C ARG A 84 6.83 5.95 -7.43
N MET A 85 8.11 5.68 -7.45
CA MET A 85 9.13 6.63 -7.05
C MET A 85 10.11 6.89 -8.19
N SER A 86 10.42 8.16 -8.44
CA SER A 86 11.41 8.61 -9.41
C SER A 86 12.32 9.68 -8.81
N ARG A 87 13.59 9.71 -9.24
CA ARG A 87 14.52 10.81 -8.96
C ARG A 87 14.30 11.99 -9.88
N SER A 88 13.90 11.70 -11.10
CA SER A 88 13.65 12.73 -12.10
C SER A 88 12.28 13.33 -11.91
N GLU A 89 12.16 14.62 -12.17
CA GLU A 89 10.86 15.28 -12.26
C GLU A 89 10.00 14.56 -13.31
N PRO A 90 8.76 14.22 -12.96
CA PRO A 90 7.87 13.55 -13.90
C PRO A 90 7.59 14.49 -15.07
N PRO A 91 7.28 13.94 -16.26
CA PRO A 91 6.82 14.74 -17.39
C PRO A 91 5.65 15.64 -16.98
N GLN A 92 5.52 16.81 -17.64
CA GLN A 92 4.49 17.80 -17.30
C GLN A 92 3.03 17.26 -17.30
N HIS A 93 2.79 16.17 -18.02
CA HIS A 93 1.49 15.50 -18.05
C HIS A 93 1.27 14.57 -16.84
N MET A 94 2.26 14.31 -16.01
CA MET A 94 2.16 13.58 -14.73
C MET A 94 2.07 14.56 -13.56
N SER A 95 1.03 15.38 -13.53
CA SER A 95 0.84 16.40 -12.49
C SER A 95 0.58 15.83 -11.09
N ALA A 96 0.23 14.54 -11.01
CA ALA A 96 -0.12 13.86 -9.77
C ALA A 96 1.08 13.44 -8.89
N ALA A 97 2.32 13.67 -9.34
CA ALA A 97 3.49 13.29 -8.55
C ALA A 97 3.83 14.36 -7.50
N GLU A 98 4.01 13.92 -6.28
CA GLU A 98 4.38 14.76 -5.14
C GLU A 98 5.88 14.64 -4.82
N ARG A 99 6.43 15.68 -4.21
CA ARG A 99 7.81 15.65 -3.71
C ARG A 99 7.84 14.98 -2.35
N GLY A 100 8.81 14.07 -2.16
CA GLY A 100 9.04 13.42 -0.89
C GLY A 100 10.52 13.32 -0.55
N ILE A 101 10.81 12.97 0.69
CA ILE A 101 12.16 12.76 1.20
C ILE A 101 12.29 11.33 1.69
N VAL A 102 13.29 10.61 1.21
CA VAL A 102 13.59 9.24 1.64
C VAL A 102 13.98 9.25 3.12
N LYS A 103 13.25 8.48 3.93
CA LYS A 103 13.48 8.34 5.38
C LYS A 103 14.16 7.04 5.75
N GLU A 104 13.77 5.95 5.07
CA GLU A 104 14.32 4.63 5.34
C GLU A 104 14.50 3.86 4.05
N VAL A 105 15.51 2.97 4.02
CA VAL A 105 15.75 2.02 2.94
C VAL A 105 16.01 0.67 3.58
N ILE A 106 15.13 -0.30 3.33
CA ILE A 106 15.15 -1.61 3.98
C ILE A 106 15.31 -2.69 2.92
N PHE A 107 16.37 -3.47 3.02
CA PHE A 107 16.61 -4.62 2.13
C PHE A 107 15.70 -5.80 2.51
N ARG A 108 14.96 -6.34 1.51
CA ARG A 108 14.02 -7.46 1.67
C ARG A 108 14.45 -8.74 0.94
N GLY A 109 15.70 -8.83 0.55
CA GLY A 109 16.23 -10.00 -0.17
C GLY A 109 16.18 -9.83 -1.68
N ASN A 110 15.02 -9.63 -2.27
CA ASN A 110 14.81 -9.47 -3.71
C ASN A 110 14.47 -8.03 -4.15
N HIS A 111 14.16 -7.13 -3.22
CA HIS A 111 13.87 -5.72 -3.48
C HIS A 111 14.24 -4.86 -2.27
N LEU A 112 14.08 -3.57 -2.40
CA LEU A 112 14.16 -2.59 -1.32
C LEU A 112 12.77 -2.05 -1.02
N ASP A 113 12.43 -1.97 0.28
CA ASP A 113 11.38 -1.07 0.74
C ASP A 113 12.00 0.30 0.96
N VAL A 114 11.37 1.29 0.39
CA VAL A 114 11.76 2.69 0.58
C VAL A 114 10.62 3.42 1.25
N VAL A 115 10.86 3.96 2.43
CA VAL A 115 9.90 4.82 3.12
C VAL A 115 10.18 6.26 2.73
N VAL A 116 9.21 6.90 2.13
CA VAL A 116 9.28 8.29 1.67
C VAL A 116 8.29 9.13 2.46
N ASP A 117 8.76 10.22 3.04
CA ASP A 117 7.92 11.22 3.69
C ASP A 117 7.37 12.17 2.62
N VAL A 118 6.07 12.15 2.43
CA VAL A 118 5.33 13.03 1.53
C VAL A 118 4.48 13.98 2.37
N GLY A 119 5.00 15.19 2.61
CA GLY A 119 4.28 16.21 3.40
C GLY A 119 3.94 15.81 4.83
N GLY A 120 4.77 14.97 5.47
CA GLY A 120 4.56 14.42 6.81
C GLY A 120 3.82 13.07 6.82
N ILE A 121 3.50 12.51 5.66
CA ILE A 121 2.85 11.21 5.52
C ILE A 121 3.90 10.19 5.06
N PRO A 122 4.18 9.14 5.86
CA PRO A 122 5.12 8.09 5.47
C PRO A 122 4.49 7.14 4.46
N ILE A 123 5.05 7.07 3.26
CA ILE A 123 4.60 6.20 2.18
C ILE A 123 5.68 5.15 1.90
N VAL A 124 5.28 3.89 1.88
CA VAL A 124 6.17 2.77 1.52
C VAL A 124 6.03 2.48 0.03
N THR A 125 7.14 2.35 -0.66
CA THR A 125 7.21 1.90 -2.05
C THR A 125 8.27 0.82 -2.22
N GLU A 126 8.09 -0.04 -3.21
CA GLU A 126 9.07 -1.04 -3.60
C GLU A 126 10.02 -0.50 -4.67
N ARG A 127 11.31 -0.87 -4.54
CA ARG A 127 12.33 -0.56 -5.52
C ARG A 127 13.12 -1.81 -5.89
N SER A 128 13.20 -2.09 -7.18
CA SER A 128 14.04 -3.17 -7.71
C SER A 128 15.51 -2.92 -7.41
N LEU A 129 16.25 -4.00 -7.11
CA LEU A 129 17.71 -3.96 -6.93
C LEU A 129 18.49 -3.60 -8.21
N GLU A 130 17.84 -3.71 -9.37
CA GLU A 130 18.45 -3.34 -10.66
C GLU A 130 18.49 -1.83 -10.91
N LYS A 131 17.67 -1.07 -10.14
CA LYS A 131 17.67 0.40 -10.20
C LYS A 131 18.79 0.98 -9.35
N ASP A 132 19.27 2.17 -9.73
CA ASP A 132 20.27 2.88 -8.93
C ASP A 132 19.84 3.00 -7.47
N PRO A 133 20.75 2.75 -6.50
CA PRO A 133 20.45 2.85 -5.09
C PRO A 133 19.99 4.27 -4.71
N VAL A 134 19.09 4.38 -3.76
CA VAL A 134 18.64 5.64 -3.16
C VAL A 134 19.18 5.78 -1.75
N GLU A 135 19.42 7.03 -1.33
CA GLU A 135 20.00 7.34 -0.03
C GLU A 135 18.97 8.02 0.89
N ILE A 136 19.12 7.80 2.20
CA ILE A 136 18.32 8.50 3.20
C ILE A 136 18.59 10.00 3.11
N GLY A 137 17.52 10.81 3.10
CA GLY A 137 17.57 12.27 2.90
C GLY A 137 17.48 12.70 1.44
N GLU A 138 17.52 11.77 0.49
CA GLU A 138 17.38 12.08 -0.93
C GLU A 138 15.96 12.59 -1.22
N GLN A 139 15.86 13.64 -2.05
CA GLN A 139 14.60 14.14 -2.56
C GLN A 139 14.18 13.33 -3.78
N VAL A 140 12.94 12.86 -3.76
CA VAL A 140 12.34 12.04 -4.82
C VAL A 140 10.94 12.53 -5.17
N TYR A 141 10.42 12.08 -6.30
CA TYR A 141 9.02 12.25 -6.69
C TYR A 141 8.26 10.96 -6.44
N VAL A 142 7.08 11.06 -5.85
CA VAL A 142 6.21 9.95 -5.51
C VAL A 142 4.88 10.12 -6.22
N LEU A 143 4.48 9.14 -6.99
CA LEU A 143 3.17 9.05 -7.61
C LEU A 143 2.39 7.93 -6.95
N ILE A 144 1.27 8.28 -6.30
CA ILE A 144 0.32 7.33 -5.75
C ILE A 144 -0.84 7.25 -6.73
N TYR A 145 -1.03 6.12 -7.39
CA TYR A 145 -2.05 6.01 -8.43
C TYR A 145 -3.37 5.44 -7.95
N ARG A 146 -3.40 4.77 -6.79
CA ARG A 146 -4.63 4.34 -6.13
C ARG A 146 -4.41 4.11 -4.65
N LEU A 147 -5.50 4.02 -3.89
CA LEU A 147 -5.49 3.66 -2.47
C LEU A 147 -6.84 3.03 -2.08
N TYR A 148 -6.85 2.31 -0.98
CA TYR A 148 -8.08 1.88 -0.34
C TYR A 148 -8.54 2.94 0.65
N ILE A 149 -9.84 3.27 0.63
CA ILE A 149 -10.49 4.12 1.63
C ILE A 149 -11.46 3.24 2.42
N PHE A 150 -11.42 3.38 3.73
CA PHE A 150 -12.28 2.65 4.66
C PHE A 150 -13.24 3.62 5.32
N ASP A 151 -14.53 3.29 5.28
CA ASP A 151 -15.55 3.86 6.14
C ASP A 151 -16.01 2.80 7.18
N GLU A 152 -17.06 3.10 7.96
CA GLU A 152 -17.59 2.19 8.98
C GLU A 152 -18.20 0.89 8.39
N ASN A 153 -18.55 0.86 7.11
CA ASN A 153 -19.35 -0.21 6.50
C ASN A 153 -18.67 -0.91 5.33
N GLN A 154 -17.73 -0.25 4.65
CA GLN A 154 -17.17 -0.77 3.41
C GLN A 154 -15.81 -0.19 3.07
N THR A 155 -15.16 -0.86 2.12
CA THR A 155 -13.86 -0.46 1.56
C THR A 155 -14.03 -0.06 0.11
N TYR A 156 -13.41 1.04 -0.27
CA TYR A 156 -13.38 1.54 -1.65
C TYR A 156 -11.96 1.52 -2.18
N LEU A 157 -11.77 1.00 -3.40
CA LEU A 157 -10.55 1.23 -4.15
C LEU A 157 -10.74 2.51 -4.99
N VAL A 158 -9.94 3.52 -4.70
CA VAL A 158 -10.04 4.83 -5.35
C VAL A 158 -8.77 5.08 -6.17
N GLU A 159 -8.97 5.47 -7.43
CA GLU A 159 -7.89 5.88 -8.32
C GLU A 159 -7.61 7.38 -8.21
N ASN A 160 -6.35 7.75 -8.43
CA ASN A 160 -5.94 9.16 -8.42
C ASN A 160 -6.55 9.88 -9.62
N LYS A 161 -7.37 10.90 -9.36
CA LYS A 161 -8.11 11.65 -10.39
C LYS A 161 -7.23 12.53 -11.29
N GLU A 162 -6.00 12.86 -10.84
CA GLU A 162 -5.06 13.66 -11.61
C GLU A 162 -4.29 12.82 -12.65
N MET A 163 -4.48 11.49 -12.63
CA MET A 163 -3.89 10.62 -13.62
C MET A 163 -4.69 10.66 -14.92
N GLN A 164 -3.99 10.83 -16.04
CA GLN A 164 -4.63 10.80 -17.36
C GLN A 164 -4.92 9.36 -17.79
N GLU A 165 -6.00 9.17 -18.56
CA GLU A 165 -6.31 7.88 -19.18
C GLU A 165 -5.13 7.41 -20.03
N GLY A 166 -4.57 6.25 -19.70
CA GLY A 166 -3.41 5.67 -20.36
C GLY A 166 -2.12 5.62 -19.52
N GLU A 167 -2.00 6.40 -18.43
CA GLU A 167 -0.85 6.34 -17.52
C GLU A 167 -0.81 5.05 -16.70
N VAL A 168 -1.98 4.43 -16.49
CA VAL A 168 -2.15 3.18 -15.74
C VAL A 168 -1.56 1.97 -16.49
N PHE A 169 -1.44 2.03 -17.82
CA PHE A 169 -1.00 0.90 -18.66
C PHE A 169 0.52 0.71 -18.76
N TYR A 170 1.32 1.62 -18.23
CA TYR A 170 2.79 1.52 -18.22
C TYR A 170 3.38 1.18 -16.85
N ILE A 171 2.57 0.54 -16.01
CA ILE A 171 2.94 0.16 -14.64
C ILE A 171 3.33 -1.30 -14.59
#